data_773f3c8fafd57da5aac47c6cefa392a4
#
_entry.id   773f3c8fafd57da5aac47c6cefa392a4
#
_cell.length_a   1.000
_cell.length_b   1.000
_cell.length_c   1.000
_cell.angle_alpha   90.00
_cell.angle_beta   90.00
_cell.angle_gamma   90.00
#
_symmetry.space_group_name_H-M   'P 1'
#
loop_
_entity.id
_entity.type
_entity.pdbx_description
1 polymer ?
#
loop_
_entity_poly.entity_id
_entity_poly.type
_entity_poly.pdbx_seq_one_letter_code
_entity_poly.pdbx_strand_id
1 'polypeptide(L)'
;MTTPVTIVGAGLGGLTLARVLSIHGIAATIYEAEPSVGARTQGGQLDLHEYNGQRALEAAGLTEEFHSIIHEGGEATRVLDKHGAVLYDEPDDGTGGRPEVLRGDLRRILLDSVPAETIQWGRKVTDVQSLGDG
;
A
#
# COMPACT_ATOMS: atom_id res chain seq x y z
N MET A 1 -27.87 -0.02 -9.57
CA MET A 1 -26.83 -1.06 -9.46
C MET A 1 -25.48 -0.43 -9.74
N THR A 2 -24.52 -0.66 -8.88
CA THR A 2 -23.13 -0.23 -9.13
C THR A 2 -22.44 -1.26 -10.01
N THR A 3 -21.73 -0.80 -11.05
CA THR A 3 -20.92 -1.69 -11.89
C THR A 3 -19.78 -2.26 -11.05
N PRO A 4 -19.57 -3.60 -11.04
CA PRO A 4 -18.46 -4.21 -10.32
C PRO A 4 -17.13 -3.74 -10.91
N VAL A 5 -16.14 -3.53 -10.03
CA VAL A 5 -14.81 -3.05 -10.42
C VAL A 5 -13.83 -4.22 -10.47
N THR A 6 -13.11 -4.33 -11.56
CA THR A 6 -11.98 -5.27 -11.67
C THR A 6 -10.67 -4.52 -11.47
N ILE A 7 -9.82 -5.04 -10.56
CA ILE A 7 -8.51 -4.49 -10.23
C ILE A 7 -7.46 -5.50 -10.68
N VAL A 8 -6.42 -5.04 -11.36
CA VAL A 8 -5.30 -5.88 -11.78
C VAL A 8 -4.12 -5.64 -10.85
N GLY A 9 -3.77 -6.66 -10.07
CA GLY A 9 -2.66 -6.67 -9.12
C GLY A 9 -3.07 -6.38 -7.67
N ALA A 10 -2.64 -7.25 -6.76
CA ALA A 10 -2.77 -7.11 -5.30
C ALA A 10 -1.55 -6.41 -4.68
N GLY A 11 -1.05 -5.37 -5.32
CA GLY A 11 -0.07 -4.46 -4.75
C GLY A 11 -0.73 -3.46 -3.79
N LEU A 12 0.06 -2.58 -3.17
CA LEU A 12 -0.44 -1.62 -2.19
C LEU A 12 -1.57 -0.75 -2.73
N GLY A 13 -1.43 -0.25 -3.97
CA GLY A 13 -2.46 0.57 -4.61
C GLY A 13 -3.76 -0.19 -4.90
N GLY A 14 -3.66 -1.41 -5.45
CA GLY A 14 -4.82 -2.25 -5.74
C GLY A 14 -5.58 -2.65 -4.48
N LEU A 15 -4.87 -3.02 -3.43
CA LEU A 15 -5.46 -3.35 -2.13
C LEU A 15 -6.13 -2.13 -1.48
N THR A 16 -5.48 -0.96 -1.53
CA THR A 16 -6.05 0.29 -1.01
C THR A 16 -7.35 0.65 -1.75
N LEU A 17 -7.34 0.58 -3.08
CA LEU A 17 -8.54 0.82 -3.88
C LEU A 17 -9.66 -0.17 -3.51
N ALA A 18 -9.35 -1.46 -3.44
CA ALA A 18 -10.35 -2.47 -3.07
C ALA A 18 -10.96 -2.21 -1.69
N ARG A 19 -10.12 -1.80 -0.72
CA ARG A 19 -10.61 -1.44 0.62
C ARG A 19 -11.53 -0.22 0.57
N VAL A 20 -11.15 0.85 -0.12
CA VAL A 20 -11.99 2.05 -0.27
C VAL A 20 -13.32 1.70 -0.95
N LEU A 21 -13.30 0.91 -2.02
CA LEU A 21 -14.53 0.46 -2.68
C LEU A 21 -15.42 -0.37 -1.74
N SER A 22 -14.82 -1.27 -0.96
CA SER A 22 -15.53 -2.12 0.00
C SER A 22 -16.29 -1.32 1.06
N ILE A 23 -15.67 -0.30 1.66
CA ILE A 23 -16.37 0.53 2.67
C ILE A 23 -17.49 1.39 2.07
N HIS A 24 -17.46 1.63 0.76
CA HIS A 24 -18.53 2.30 0.02
C HIS A 24 -19.56 1.33 -0.59
N GLY A 25 -19.48 0.05 -0.27
CA GLY A 25 -20.41 -0.96 -0.76
C GLY A 25 -20.30 -1.26 -2.26
N ILE A 26 -19.15 -0.94 -2.87
CA ILE A 26 -18.88 -1.21 -4.28
C ILE A 26 -18.12 -2.53 -4.39
N ALA A 27 -18.71 -3.50 -5.12
CA ALA A 27 -18.07 -4.79 -5.34
C ALA A 27 -16.81 -4.66 -6.19
N ALA A 28 -15.73 -5.29 -5.74
CA ALA A 28 -14.47 -5.33 -6.47
C ALA A 28 -13.87 -6.74 -6.45
N THR A 29 -13.16 -7.08 -7.53
CA THR A 29 -12.37 -8.32 -7.62
C THR A 29 -10.95 -7.95 -8.04
N ILE A 30 -9.96 -8.45 -7.32
CA ILE A 30 -8.54 -8.29 -7.65
C ILE A 30 -8.03 -9.57 -8.31
N TYR A 31 -7.47 -9.48 -9.50
CA TYR A 31 -6.72 -10.57 -10.14
C TYR A 31 -5.23 -10.37 -9.90
N GLU A 32 -4.61 -11.33 -9.22
CA GLU A 32 -3.20 -11.28 -8.84
C GLU A 32 -2.41 -12.42 -9.49
N ALA A 33 -1.29 -12.08 -10.12
CA ALA A 33 -0.44 -13.05 -10.80
C ALA A 33 0.32 -13.98 -9.85
N GLU A 34 0.65 -13.50 -8.66
CA GLU A 34 1.31 -14.31 -7.63
C GLU A 34 0.40 -15.48 -7.21
N PRO A 35 0.94 -16.69 -6.98
CA PRO A 35 0.11 -17.85 -6.65
C PRO A 35 -0.49 -17.80 -5.25
N SER A 36 0.06 -17.01 -4.35
CA SER A 36 -0.42 -16.87 -2.97
C SER A 36 0.12 -15.60 -2.30
N VAL A 37 -0.44 -15.26 -1.15
CA VAL A 37 -0.01 -14.13 -0.33
C VAL A 37 1.47 -14.19 0.08
N GLY A 38 1.99 -15.39 0.30
CA GLY A 38 3.37 -15.63 0.72
C GLY A 38 4.34 -15.96 -0.41
N ALA A 39 3.92 -15.85 -1.68
CA ALA A 39 4.74 -16.25 -2.83
C ALA A 39 6.06 -15.49 -2.93
N ARG A 40 6.08 -14.25 -2.42
CA ARG A 40 7.32 -13.49 -2.32
C ARG A 40 7.30 -12.59 -1.08
N THR A 41 8.48 -12.37 -0.50
CA THR A 41 8.65 -11.41 0.59
C THR A 41 8.54 -9.97 0.07
N GLN A 42 7.89 -9.12 0.85
CA GLN A 42 7.81 -7.69 0.59
C GLN A 42 8.90 -7.01 1.41
N GLY A 43 9.99 -6.63 0.75
CA GLY A 43 11.09 -5.92 1.37
C GLY A 43 11.01 -4.42 1.17
N GLY A 44 11.84 -3.68 1.94
CA GLY A 44 11.98 -2.23 1.85
C GLY A 44 11.03 -1.45 2.75
N GLN A 45 11.31 -0.18 2.82
CA GLN A 45 10.56 0.82 3.56
C GLN A 45 9.89 1.78 2.58
N LEU A 46 8.86 2.47 3.02
CA LEU A 46 8.14 3.48 2.26
C LEU A 46 7.87 4.68 3.16
N ASP A 47 8.18 5.86 2.64
CA ASP A 47 7.73 7.13 3.18
C ASP A 47 6.27 7.36 2.79
N LEU A 48 5.41 7.65 3.75
CA LEU A 48 4.01 7.97 3.49
C LEU A 48 3.73 9.43 3.79
N HIS A 49 3.67 10.22 2.72
CA HIS A 49 3.43 11.66 2.83
C HIS A 49 1.97 11.99 3.15
N GLU A 50 1.77 13.07 3.92
CA GLU A 50 0.44 13.55 4.33
C GLU A 50 -0.50 13.83 3.15
N TYR A 51 0.05 14.36 2.05
CA TYR A 51 -0.74 14.78 0.88
C TYR A 51 -1.08 13.65 -0.09
N ASN A 52 -0.58 12.43 0.12
CA ASN A 52 -0.86 11.28 -0.75
C ASN A 52 -1.13 9.98 0.02
N GLY A 53 -0.10 9.23 0.43
CA GLY A 53 -0.25 7.90 1.04
C GLY A 53 -1.10 7.89 2.31
N GLN A 54 -0.93 8.87 3.18
CA GLN A 54 -1.73 8.98 4.41
C GLN A 54 -3.21 9.28 4.09
N ARG A 55 -3.51 10.14 3.11
CA ARG A 55 -4.88 10.38 2.67
C ARG A 55 -5.55 9.15 2.09
N ALA A 56 -4.80 8.32 1.39
CA ALA A 56 -5.32 7.06 0.86
C ALA A 56 -5.68 6.09 1.98
N LEU A 57 -4.86 6.00 3.04
CA LEU A 57 -5.13 5.17 4.21
C LEU A 57 -6.28 5.73 5.05
N GLU A 58 -6.41 7.05 5.17
CA GLU A 58 -7.57 7.71 5.79
C GLU A 58 -8.85 7.35 5.04
N ALA A 59 -8.86 7.51 3.70
CA ALA A 59 -9.99 7.12 2.87
C ALA A 59 -10.33 5.62 2.97
N ALA A 60 -9.35 4.78 3.23
CA ALA A 60 -9.52 3.35 3.47
C ALA A 60 -9.98 3.02 4.90
N GLY A 61 -10.06 4.01 5.81
CA GLY A 61 -10.38 3.82 7.22
C GLY A 61 -9.33 3.02 7.99
N LEU A 62 -8.04 3.18 7.65
CA LEU A 62 -6.91 2.43 8.21
C LEU A 62 -5.87 3.32 8.90
N THR A 63 -6.28 4.50 9.37
CA THR A 63 -5.36 5.45 10.02
C THR A 63 -4.75 4.90 11.29
N GLU A 64 -5.51 4.21 12.14
CA GLU A 64 -5.01 3.64 13.40
C GLU A 64 -4.07 2.47 13.14
N GLU A 65 -4.41 1.57 12.22
CA GLU A 65 -3.57 0.46 11.80
C GLU A 65 -2.24 0.98 11.22
N PHE A 66 -2.31 2.04 10.41
CA PHE A 66 -1.12 2.70 9.89
C PHE A 66 -0.24 3.27 11.01
N HIS A 67 -0.80 3.99 11.97
CA HIS A 67 -0.04 4.54 13.08
C HIS A 67 0.67 3.43 13.89
N SER A 68 0.07 2.25 13.99
CA SER A 68 0.64 1.11 14.73
C SER A 68 1.88 0.49 14.09
N ILE A 69 2.14 0.77 12.80
CA ILE A 69 3.26 0.21 12.03
C ILE A 69 4.32 1.24 11.66
N ILE A 70 4.19 2.50 12.08
CA ILE A 70 5.21 3.52 11.85
C ILE A 70 6.52 3.11 12.50
N HIS A 71 7.60 3.20 11.74
CA HIS A 71 8.95 2.94 12.20
C HIS A 71 9.54 4.20 12.83
N GLU A 72 9.66 4.21 14.15
CA GLU A 72 10.28 5.32 14.89
C GLU A 72 11.74 5.53 14.44
N GLY A 73 12.13 6.78 14.25
CA GLY A 73 13.47 7.14 13.79
C GLY A 73 13.66 7.06 12.28
N GLY A 74 12.63 6.66 11.52
CA GLY A 74 12.72 6.47 10.07
C GLY A 74 12.91 7.77 9.28
N GLU A 75 12.53 8.91 9.83
CA GLU A 75 12.68 10.22 9.17
C GLU A 75 14.04 10.88 9.39
N ALA A 76 14.94 10.29 10.19
CA ALA A 76 16.30 10.77 10.37
C ALA A 76 17.07 10.80 9.03
N THR A 77 17.77 11.88 8.77
CA THR A 77 18.55 12.05 7.54
C THR A 77 20.00 12.28 7.86
N ARG A 78 20.90 11.46 7.30
CA ARG A 78 22.33 11.65 7.39
C ARG A 78 22.96 11.57 6.00
N VAL A 79 23.68 12.62 5.62
CA VAL A 79 24.42 12.68 4.36
C VAL A 79 25.91 12.59 4.65
N LEU A 80 26.57 11.66 3.99
CA LEU A 80 28.03 11.44 4.12
C LEU A 80 28.72 11.78 2.79
N ASP A 81 29.96 12.22 2.87
CA ASP A 81 30.82 12.27 1.69
C ASP A 81 31.36 10.88 1.33
N LYS A 82 32.13 10.81 0.22
CA LYS A 82 32.76 9.56 -0.25
C LYS A 82 33.80 8.95 0.70
N HIS A 83 34.21 9.68 1.74
CA HIS A 83 35.16 9.24 2.77
C HIS A 83 34.50 8.92 4.10
N GLY A 84 33.16 9.05 4.19
CA GLY A 84 32.38 8.80 5.39
C GLY A 84 32.30 10.01 6.34
N ALA A 85 32.78 11.19 5.94
CA ALA A 85 32.60 12.40 6.73
C ALA A 85 31.15 12.87 6.65
N VAL A 86 30.58 13.23 7.82
CA VAL A 86 29.20 13.70 7.92
C VAL A 86 29.11 15.12 7.35
N LEU A 87 28.34 15.30 6.29
CA LEU A 87 28.03 16.58 5.67
C LEU A 87 26.74 17.21 6.21
N TYR A 88 25.78 16.37 6.57
CA TYR A 88 24.48 16.76 7.12
C TYR A 88 23.98 15.66 8.05
N ASP A 89 23.38 16.05 9.17
CA ASP A 89 22.82 15.12 10.15
C ASP A 89 21.57 15.77 10.76
N GLU A 90 20.41 15.19 10.49
CA GLU A 90 19.12 15.63 11.03
C GLU A 90 18.47 14.43 11.71
N PRO A 91 18.40 14.44 13.06
CA PRO A 91 17.69 13.39 13.78
C PRO A 91 16.18 13.46 13.50
N ASP A 92 15.50 12.32 13.61
CA ASP A 92 14.05 12.29 13.61
C ASP A 92 13.55 12.86 14.95
N ASP A 93 12.84 13.97 14.88
CA ASP A 93 12.21 14.64 16.02
C ASP A 93 10.70 14.34 16.14
N GLY A 94 10.18 13.45 15.28
CA GLY A 94 8.77 13.07 15.23
C GLY A 94 7.84 14.14 14.66
N THR A 95 8.38 15.23 14.10
CA THR A 95 7.58 16.34 13.53
C THR A 95 7.49 16.28 12.00
N GLY A 96 8.19 15.32 11.37
CA GLY A 96 8.15 15.12 9.93
C GLY A 96 6.78 14.63 9.43
N GLY A 97 6.42 15.01 8.21
CA GLY A 97 5.15 14.67 7.58
C GLY A 97 5.22 13.46 6.66
N ARG A 98 6.26 12.62 6.78
CA ARG A 98 6.52 11.47 5.90
C ARG A 98 7.00 10.23 6.66
N PRO A 99 6.25 9.76 7.66
CA PRO A 99 6.65 8.60 8.45
C PRO A 99 6.93 7.38 7.57
N GLU A 100 7.96 6.62 7.95
CA GLU A 100 8.34 5.39 7.30
C GLU A 100 7.60 4.18 7.87
N VAL A 101 7.26 3.27 6.98
CA VAL A 101 6.71 1.95 7.34
C VAL A 101 7.40 0.85 6.52
N LEU A 102 7.48 -0.35 7.07
CA LEU A 102 7.87 -1.51 6.29
C LEU A 102 6.79 -1.84 5.26
N ARG A 103 7.20 -2.03 4.00
CA ARG A 103 6.28 -2.40 2.92
C ARG A 103 5.46 -3.65 3.25
N GLY A 104 6.07 -4.64 3.89
CA GLY A 104 5.40 -5.87 4.30
C GLY A 104 4.30 -5.64 5.33
N ASP A 105 4.54 -4.76 6.30
CA ASP A 105 3.56 -4.42 7.33
C ASP A 105 2.38 -3.64 6.75
N LEU A 106 2.66 -2.67 5.89
CA LEU A 106 1.62 -1.93 5.17
C LEU A 106 0.76 -2.87 4.31
N ARG A 107 1.41 -3.78 3.58
CA ARG A 107 0.68 -4.77 2.78
C ARG A 107 -0.20 -5.68 3.63
N ARG A 108 0.28 -6.08 4.81
CA ARG A 108 -0.48 -6.94 5.73
C ARG A 108 -1.75 -6.26 6.22
N ILE A 109 -1.68 -5.00 6.72
CA ILE A 109 -2.88 -4.30 7.18
C ILE A 109 -3.90 -4.10 6.05
N LEU A 110 -3.45 -3.88 4.83
CA LEU A 110 -4.32 -3.77 3.66
C LEU A 110 -4.98 -5.11 3.30
N LEU A 111 -4.22 -6.21 3.30
CA LEU A 111 -4.74 -7.56 3.05
C LEU A 111 -5.79 -7.95 4.10
N ASP A 112 -5.51 -7.71 5.37
CA ASP A 112 -6.40 -8.03 6.48
C ASP A 112 -7.70 -7.20 6.45
N SER A 113 -7.68 -6.06 5.74
CA SER A 113 -8.82 -5.14 5.65
C SER A 113 -9.82 -5.47 4.55
N VAL A 114 -9.51 -6.38 3.63
CA VAL A 114 -10.40 -6.80 2.54
C VAL A 114 -10.82 -8.25 2.71
N PRO A 115 -12.06 -8.63 2.31
CA PRO A 115 -12.48 -10.03 2.32
C PRO A 115 -11.53 -10.90 1.47
N ALA A 116 -11.18 -12.08 1.95
CA ALA A 116 -10.23 -12.96 1.28
C ALA A 116 -10.67 -13.34 -0.15
N GLU A 117 -11.96 -13.50 -0.38
CA GLU A 117 -12.57 -13.79 -1.68
C GLU A 117 -12.44 -12.66 -2.70
N THR A 118 -12.10 -11.45 -2.26
CA THR A 118 -11.85 -10.30 -3.14
C THR A 118 -10.64 -10.54 -4.03
N ILE A 119 -9.66 -11.35 -3.56
CA ILE A 119 -8.39 -11.56 -4.26
C ILE A 119 -8.38 -12.95 -4.91
N GLN A 120 -8.21 -12.96 -6.23
CA GLN A 120 -8.06 -14.15 -7.03
C GLN A 120 -6.57 -14.39 -7.32
N TRP A 121 -5.94 -15.20 -6.49
CA TRP A 121 -4.52 -15.54 -6.60
C TRP A 121 -4.23 -16.47 -7.79
N GLY A 122 -3.02 -16.38 -8.35
CA GLY A 122 -2.60 -17.18 -9.50
C GLY A 122 -3.36 -16.85 -10.78
N ARG A 123 -3.90 -15.65 -10.88
CA ARG A 123 -4.70 -15.17 -12.01
C ARG A 123 -4.01 -14.00 -12.71
N LYS A 124 -3.00 -14.31 -13.51
CA LYS A 124 -2.32 -13.31 -14.33
C LYS A 124 -3.25 -12.81 -15.44
N VAL A 125 -3.54 -11.52 -15.46
CA VAL A 125 -4.25 -10.89 -16.57
C VAL A 125 -3.30 -10.74 -17.75
N THR A 126 -3.70 -11.27 -18.90
CA THR A 126 -2.88 -11.27 -20.13
C THR A 126 -3.44 -10.38 -21.21
N ASP A 127 -4.74 -10.08 -21.16
CA ASP A 127 -5.39 -9.23 -22.15
C ASP A 127 -6.67 -8.61 -21.57
N VAL A 128 -7.06 -7.47 -22.11
CA VAL A 128 -8.33 -6.78 -21.82
C VAL A 128 -8.96 -6.36 -23.13
N GLN A 129 -10.18 -6.79 -23.35
CA GLN A 129 -10.92 -6.49 -24.57
C GLN A 129 -12.15 -5.65 -24.26
N SER A 130 -12.41 -4.65 -25.11
CA SER A 130 -13.68 -3.91 -25.05
C SER A 130 -14.82 -4.81 -25.51
N LEU A 131 -15.91 -4.78 -24.74
CA LEU A 131 -17.16 -5.48 -25.13
C LEU A 131 -18.10 -4.60 -25.92
N GLY A 132 -17.67 -3.42 -26.34
CA GLY A 132 -18.50 -2.41 -27.00
C GLY A 132 -19.02 -1.36 -26.02
N ASP A 133 -19.90 -0.50 -26.51
CA ASP A 133 -20.51 0.56 -25.67
C ASP A 133 -21.46 -0.09 -24.67
N GLY A 134 -20.99 -0.17 -23.43
CA GLY A 134 -21.74 -0.65 -22.28
C GLY A 134 -22.28 0.50 -21.45
#